data_630c35068ce11c6280bebffd2aa24471
#
_entry.id   630c35068ce11c6280bebffd2aa24471
#
_cell.length_a   1.000
_cell.length_b   1.000
_cell.length_c   1.000
_cell.angle_alpha   90.00
_cell.angle_beta   90.00
_cell.angle_gamma   90.00
#
_symmetry.space_group_name_H-M   'P 1'
#
loop_
_entity.id
_entity.type
_entity.pdbx_description
1 polymer ?
#
loop_
_entity_poly.entity_id
_entity_poly.type
_entity_poly.pdbx_seq_one_letter_code
_entity_poly.pdbx_strand_id
1 'polypeptide(L)' 'MEWQHTENLFRRFKGQVVTVKTISGGMYEGRITEITNDYVSLTEREKIEPFQVFLFFNSIESMVLVDVPSR' A
#
# COMPACT_ATOMS: atom_id res chain seq x y z
N MET A 1 19.16 7.69 -2.23
CA MET A 1 18.77 6.31 -1.98
C MET A 1 17.59 5.95 -2.85
N GLU A 2 17.66 4.84 -3.43
CA GLU A 2 16.62 4.47 -4.34
C GLU A 2 15.64 3.55 -3.72
N TRP A 3 14.39 3.71 -4.11
CA TRP A 3 13.31 2.90 -3.61
C TRP A 3 12.82 1.94 -4.68
N GLN A 4 13.71 1.59 -5.62
CA GLN A 4 13.29 0.82 -6.77
C GLN A 4 12.78 -0.55 -6.39
N HIS A 5 13.41 -1.20 -5.42
CA HIS A 5 12.93 -2.52 -4.99
C HIS A 5 11.57 -2.40 -4.32
N THR A 6 11.37 -1.37 -3.53
CA THR A 6 10.07 -1.15 -2.90
C THR A 6 9.03 -0.86 -3.94
N GLU A 7 9.36 0.01 -4.89
CA GLU A 7 8.43 0.33 -5.97
C GLU A 7 8.05 -0.92 -6.75
N ASN A 8 9.04 -1.75 -7.09
CA ASN A 8 8.76 -2.93 -7.87
C ASN A 8 7.91 -3.93 -7.10
N LEU A 9 8.13 -4.02 -5.80
CA LEU A 9 7.33 -4.91 -4.98
C LEU A 9 5.86 -4.49 -5.02
N PHE A 10 5.61 -3.20 -4.85
CA PHE A 10 4.22 -2.75 -4.89
C PHE A 10 3.62 -2.90 -6.29
N ARG A 11 4.42 -2.70 -7.34
CA ARG A 11 3.89 -2.86 -8.69
C ARG A 11 3.48 -4.31 -8.95
N ARG A 12 4.21 -5.25 -8.37
CA ARG A 12 3.87 -6.66 -8.54
C ARG A 12 2.48 -6.96 -8.00
N PHE A 13 2.09 -6.27 -6.93
CA PHE A 13 0.81 -6.57 -6.27
C PHE A 13 -0.23 -5.50 -6.53
N LYS A 14 -0.05 -4.70 -7.57
CA LYS A 14 -1.04 -3.67 -7.88
C LYS A 14 -2.41 -4.30 -8.05
N GLY A 15 -3.42 -3.66 -7.47
CA GLY A 15 -4.78 -4.16 -7.52
C GLY A 15 -5.14 -5.09 -6.39
N GLN A 16 -4.18 -5.46 -5.54
CA GLN A 16 -4.45 -6.36 -4.43
C GLN A 16 -4.50 -5.57 -3.13
N VAL A 17 -5.07 -6.20 -2.13
CA VAL A 17 -5.24 -5.56 -0.82
C VAL A 17 -4.03 -5.88 0.03
N VAL A 18 -3.45 -4.85 0.60
CA VAL A 18 -2.25 -4.99 1.44
C VAL A 18 -2.44 -4.18 2.71
N THR A 19 -1.67 -4.54 3.72
CA THR A 19 -1.54 -3.74 4.93
C THR A 19 -0.13 -3.21 4.95
N VAL A 20 0.00 -1.89 5.09
CA VAL A 20 1.31 -1.24 5.12
C VAL A 20 1.52 -0.64 6.49
N LYS A 21 2.68 -0.95 7.06
CA LYS A 21 3.06 -0.38 8.34
C LYS A 21 4.13 0.68 8.10
N THR A 22 3.94 1.83 8.71
CA THR A 22 4.91 2.91 8.56
C THR A 22 5.88 2.91 9.72
N ILE A 23 7.00 3.60 9.51
CA ILE A 23 8.04 3.68 10.53
C ILE A 23 7.50 4.32 11.80
N SER A 24 6.59 5.27 11.67
CA SER A 24 6.02 5.94 12.83
C SER A 24 5.00 5.09 13.58
N GLY A 25 4.68 3.90 13.07
CA GLY A 25 3.76 3.02 13.76
C GLY A 25 2.35 3.01 13.20
N GLY A 26 2.07 3.81 12.19
CA GLY A 26 0.76 3.78 11.58
C GLY A 26 0.56 2.55 10.74
N MET A 27 -0.67 2.10 10.63
CA MET A 27 -1.01 0.95 9.80
C MET A 27 -2.17 1.33 8.90
N TYR A 28 -2.03 0.97 7.63
CA TYR A 28 -3.02 1.33 6.63
C TYR A 28 -3.31 0.09 5.78
N GLU A 29 -4.57 -0.16 5.55
CA GLU A 29 -4.97 -1.29 4.74
C GLU A 29 -5.81 -0.80 3.58
N GLY A 30 -5.55 -1.32 2.40
CA GLY A 30 -6.31 -0.94 1.24
C GLY A 30 -5.80 -1.60 -0.01
N ARG A 31 -6.49 -1.33 -1.10
CA ARG A 31 -6.11 -1.85 -2.41
C ARG A 31 -5.10 -0.91 -3.05
N ILE A 32 -4.06 -1.47 -3.59
CA ILE A 32 -3.04 -0.68 -4.27
C ILE A 32 -3.64 -0.16 -5.57
N THR A 33 -3.69 1.16 -5.72
CA THR A 33 -4.30 1.75 -6.90
C THR A 33 -3.31 2.53 -7.76
N GLU A 34 -2.29 3.11 -7.16
CA GLU A 34 -1.35 3.90 -7.94
C GLU A 34 0.04 3.76 -7.34
N ILE A 35 1.04 3.67 -8.18
CA ILE A 35 2.41 3.54 -7.73
C ILE A 35 3.26 4.47 -8.56
N THR A 36 4.06 5.28 -7.88
CA THR A 36 5.04 6.12 -8.55
C THR A 36 6.41 5.77 -8.00
N ASN A 37 7.43 6.50 -8.40
CA ASN A 37 8.75 6.26 -7.86
C ASN A 37 8.92 6.84 -6.45
N ASP A 38 7.91 7.53 -5.94
CA ASP A 38 7.98 8.16 -4.62
C ASP A 38 6.99 7.57 -3.63
N TYR A 39 5.84 7.13 -4.10
CA TYR A 39 4.80 6.72 -3.18
C TYR A 39 3.92 5.64 -3.79
N VAL A 40 3.13 5.03 -2.93
CA VAL A 40 2.08 4.10 -3.31
C VAL A 40 0.79 4.63 -2.72
N SER A 41 -0.31 4.51 -3.45
CA SER A 41 -1.60 4.93 -2.93
C SER A 41 -2.46 3.70 -2.69
N LEU A 42 -3.13 3.72 -1.55
CA LEU A 42 -4.07 2.68 -1.17
C LEU A 42 -5.45 3.29 -1.09
N THR A 43 -6.42 2.58 -1.60
CA THR A 43 -7.80 3.01 -1.52
C THR A 43 -8.55 2.05 -0.60
N GLU A 44 -9.15 2.60 0.43
CA GLU A 44 -9.95 1.82 1.35
C GLU A 44 -11.39 1.88 0.91
N ARG A 45 -11.98 0.74 0.65
CA ARG A 45 -13.27 0.72 -0.01
C ARG A 45 -14.42 0.29 0.87
N GLU A 46 -14.14 -0.11 2.09
CA GLU A 46 -15.21 -0.61 2.94
C GLU A 46 -15.95 0.46 3.68
N LYS A 47 -15.47 1.67 3.60
CA LYS A 47 -16.12 2.76 4.29
C LYS A 47 -17.16 3.40 3.42
N ILE A 48 -18.12 4.05 4.07
CA ILE A 48 -19.14 4.77 3.33
C ILE A 48 -18.49 5.83 2.46
N GLU A 49 -17.47 6.48 2.99
CA GLU A 49 -16.71 7.45 2.23
C GLU A 49 -15.30 6.92 2.06
N PRO A 50 -15.08 6.14 1.01
CA PRO A 50 -13.75 5.60 0.79
C PRO A 50 -12.76 6.73 0.60
N PHE A 51 -11.57 6.53 1.12
CA PHE A 51 -10.55 7.54 0.96
C PHE A 51 -9.29 6.88 0.46
N GLN A 52 -8.42 7.71 -0.06
CA GLN A 52 -7.16 7.27 -0.63
C GLN A 52 -6.05 7.80 0.24
N VAL A 53 -5.12 6.94 0.59
CA VAL A 53 -3.97 7.36 1.38
C VAL A 53 -2.73 7.19 0.53
N PHE A 54 -1.85 8.16 0.60
CA PHE A 54 -0.59 8.18 -0.14
C PHE A 54 0.53 7.94 0.84
N LEU A 55 1.24 6.83 0.66
CA LEU A 55 2.31 6.44 1.56
C LEU A 55 3.63 6.57 0.83
N PHE A 56 4.48 7.46 1.32
CA PHE A 56 5.77 7.66 0.68
C PHE A 56 6.72 6.54 1.07
N PHE A 57 7.50 6.09 0.12
CA PHE A 57 8.32 4.90 0.33
C PHE A 57 9.28 5.04 1.49
N ASN A 58 9.78 6.25 1.74
CA ASN A 58 10.75 6.42 2.81
C ASN A 58 10.12 6.34 4.20
N SER A 59 8.81 6.23 4.28
CA SER A 59 8.14 6.08 5.57
C SER A 59 7.57 4.69 5.78
N ILE A 60 7.76 3.79 4.83
CA ILE A 60 7.18 2.46 4.91
C ILE A 60 8.16 1.51 5.56
N GLU A 61 7.70 0.80 6.59
CA GLU A 61 8.51 -0.19 7.24
C GLU A 61 8.28 -1.58 6.65
N SER A 62 7.02 -1.94 6.44
CA SER A 62 6.72 -3.28 5.96
C SER A 62 5.37 -3.28 5.25
N MET A 63 5.15 -4.32 4.48
CA MET A 63 3.90 -4.50 3.76
C MET A 63 3.51 -5.97 3.87
N VAL A 64 2.25 -6.21 4.19
CA VAL A 64 1.72 -7.57 4.30
C VAL A 64 0.63 -7.72 3.27
N LEU A 65 0.74 -8.77 2.48
CA LEU A 65 -0.29 -9.08 1.51
C LEU A 65 -1.46 -9.73 2.22
N VAL A 66 -2.62 -9.13 2.08
CA VAL A 66 -3.81 -9.67 2.75
C VAL A 66 -4.36 -10.80 1.91
N ASP A 67 -4.48 -11.97 2.54
CA ASP A 67 -4.99 -13.13 1.84
C ASP A 67 -6.50 -13.13 1.93
N VAL A 68 -7.15 -12.70 0.87
CA VAL A 68 -8.59 -12.61 0.85
C VAL A 68 -9.13 -13.90 0.25
N PRO A 69 -9.97 -14.66 0.98
CA PRO A 69 -10.51 -15.90 0.44
C PRO A 69 -11.33 -15.60 -0.81
N SER A 70 -11.15 -16.38 -1.81
CA SER A 70 -11.92 -16.15 -2.99
C SER A 70 -13.24 -16.79 -2.81
N ARG A 71 -13.94 -16.69 -2.80
CA ARG A 71 -15.13 -17.15 -2.68
C ARG A 71 -15.49 -17.64 -3.24
#